data_07727438668ef01fc848ed9d0790e840
#
_entry.id   07727438668ef01fc848ed9d0790e840
#
_cell.length_a   1.000
_cell.length_b   1.000
_cell.length_c   1.000
_cell.angle_alpha   90.00
_cell.angle_beta   90.00
_cell.angle_gamma   90.00
#
_symmetry.space_group_name_H-M   'P 1'
#
loop_
_entity.id
_entity.type
_entity.pdbx_description
1 polymer ?
#
loop_
_entity_poly.entity_id
_entity_poly.type
_entity_poly.pdbx_seq_one_letter_code
_entity_poly.pdbx_strand_id
1 'polypeptide(L)'
;PSLVRKVRTSLSIHARRATIGLLDGGYASIHTGRSHDFDDLREYVAGDDVRDIDWKASARHGAPLVKRYVAERRHVIRCVVPTGREMAASTPGGERKADLAVLVCGILGSLALGHGDEVALVSGRGGRVTGSRALATESHLELLLRRIDADPTPAAPPGDVVALLEHVARHERTRSIVLVVADDGVRLAAREYGPADAELTA
;
A
#
# COMPACT_ATOMS: atom_id res chain seq x y z
N PRO A 1 -17.64 11.04 -12.54
CA PRO A 1 -17.28 9.63 -12.75
C PRO A 1 -16.28 9.21 -11.70
N SER A 2 -16.39 7.94 -11.21
CA SER A 2 -15.48 7.40 -10.21
C SER A 2 -14.09 7.16 -10.82
N LEU A 3 -13.04 7.63 -10.16
CA LEU A 3 -11.66 7.41 -10.57
C LEU A 3 -11.25 5.95 -10.37
N VAL A 4 -11.71 5.30 -9.30
CA VAL A 4 -11.50 3.86 -9.07
C VAL A 4 -12.08 3.04 -10.22
N ARG A 5 -13.29 3.35 -10.69
CA ARG A 5 -13.90 2.71 -11.84
C ARG A 5 -13.08 2.92 -13.12
N LYS A 6 -12.61 4.15 -13.36
CA LYS A 6 -11.76 4.49 -14.52
C LYS A 6 -10.47 3.66 -14.51
N VAL A 7 -9.80 3.57 -13.35
CA VAL A 7 -8.58 2.78 -13.15
C VAL A 7 -8.84 1.29 -13.39
N ARG A 8 -9.90 0.72 -12.82
CA ARG A 8 -10.27 -0.70 -13.04
C ARG A 8 -10.57 -1.01 -14.50
N THR A 9 -11.22 -0.10 -15.21
CA THR A 9 -11.47 -0.26 -16.65
C THR A 9 -10.17 -0.24 -17.45
N SER A 10 -9.25 0.67 -17.14
CA SER A 10 -7.93 0.71 -17.77
C SER A 10 -7.13 -0.56 -17.49
N LEU A 11 -7.16 -1.07 -16.27
CA LEU A 11 -6.57 -2.36 -15.90
C LEU A 11 -7.14 -3.52 -16.74
N SER A 12 -8.46 -3.61 -16.86
CA SER A 12 -9.10 -4.70 -17.61
C SER A 12 -8.76 -4.69 -19.11
N ILE A 13 -8.53 -3.52 -19.69
CA ILE A 13 -8.11 -3.36 -21.08
C ILE A 13 -6.66 -3.81 -21.29
N HIS A 14 -5.76 -3.45 -20.35
CA HIS A 14 -4.35 -3.83 -20.42
C HIS A 14 -4.11 -5.29 -20.00
N ALA A 15 -4.92 -5.83 -19.10
CA ALA A 15 -4.86 -7.22 -18.63
C ALA A 15 -5.20 -8.24 -19.72
N ARG A 16 -5.92 -7.86 -20.75
CA ARG A 16 -6.12 -8.70 -21.94
C ARG A 16 -4.86 -8.86 -22.79
N ARG A 17 -3.80 -8.12 -22.52
CA ARG A 17 -2.45 -8.31 -23.07
C ARG A 17 -1.52 -8.83 -21.97
N ALA A 18 -1.58 -10.14 -21.72
CA ALA A 18 -0.54 -11.03 -21.19
C ALA A 18 0.53 -10.52 -20.19
N THR A 19 0.18 -9.70 -19.17
CA THR A 19 1.17 -9.28 -18.15
C THR A 19 0.74 -9.61 -16.72
N ILE A 20 -0.45 -10.17 -16.53
CA ILE A 20 -1.01 -10.44 -15.18
C ILE A 20 -0.40 -11.68 -14.53
N GLY A 21 0.16 -12.61 -15.31
CA GLY A 21 0.72 -13.84 -14.77
C GLY A 21 1.94 -13.68 -13.85
N LEU A 22 2.64 -12.55 -13.87
CA LEU A 22 3.84 -12.32 -13.06
C LEU A 22 3.52 -11.72 -11.68
N LEU A 23 2.45 -10.95 -11.55
CA LEU A 23 2.02 -10.36 -10.28
C LEU A 23 1.06 -11.27 -9.51
N ASP A 24 0.27 -12.06 -10.23
CA ASP A 24 -0.71 -12.99 -9.65
C ASP A 24 -0.05 -14.27 -9.09
N GLY A 25 1.02 -14.74 -9.71
CA GLY A 25 1.70 -15.98 -9.33
C GLY A 25 2.42 -15.96 -7.98
N GLY A 26 2.88 -14.81 -7.52
CA GLY A 26 3.57 -14.66 -6.24
C GLY A 26 2.64 -14.30 -5.07
N TYR A 27 1.53 -13.63 -5.35
CA TYR A 27 0.57 -13.18 -4.33
C TYR A 27 -0.53 -14.22 -4.07
N ALA A 28 -0.94 -14.98 -5.09
CA ALA A 28 -1.96 -16.03 -4.95
C ALA A 28 -1.54 -17.19 -4.06
N SER A 29 -0.25 -17.38 -3.84
CA SER A 29 0.31 -18.44 -2.97
C SER A 29 0.17 -18.12 -1.47
N ILE A 30 -0.17 -16.88 -1.11
CA ILE A 30 -0.18 -16.44 0.29
C ILE A 30 -1.62 -16.18 0.82
N HIS A 31 -2.61 -16.01 -0.07
CA HIS A 31 -3.95 -15.55 0.34
C HIS A 31 -5.07 -16.26 -0.42
N THR A 32 -5.29 -17.53 -0.12
CA THR A 32 -6.53 -18.22 -0.50
C THR A 32 -7.31 -18.52 0.78
N GLY A 33 -8.26 -17.66 1.13
CA GLY A 33 -9.24 -18.03 2.17
C GLY A 33 -9.67 -16.89 3.09
N ARG A 34 -10.96 -16.82 3.27
CA ARG A 34 -11.64 -15.99 4.26
C ARG A 34 -11.26 -16.42 5.67
N SER A 35 -10.90 -15.43 6.51
CA SER A 35 -11.15 -15.43 7.95
C SER A 35 -10.67 -16.67 8.72
N HIS A 36 -9.65 -16.53 9.52
CA HIS A 36 -9.07 -17.58 10.36
C HIS A 36 -8.51 -18.75 9.54
N ASP A 37 -7.60 -18.47 8.61
CA ASP A 37 -6.96 -19.53 7.86
C ASP A 37 -6.20 -20.44 8.81
N PHE A 38 -6.69 -21.67 8.86
CA PHE A 38 -6.05 -22.80 9.45
C PHE A 38 -4.72 -23.01 8.72
N ASP A 39 -3.62 -22.62 9.35
CA ASP A 39 -2.30 -22.74 8.77
C ASP A 39 -1.71 -24.12 8.99
N ASP A 40 -1.79 -24.62 10.21
CA ASP A 40 -1.18 -25.90 10.57
C ASP A 40 -1.76 -26.44 11.88
N LEU A 41 -1.56 -27.76 12.11
CA LEU A 41 -1.77 -28.43 13.38
C LEU A 41 -0.40 -28.68 14.00
N ARG A 42 -0.19 -28.19 15.20
CA ARG A 42 0.98 -28.56 15.98
C ARG A 42 0.58 -29.35 17.22
N GLU A 43 1.50 -30.10 17.76
CA GLU A 43 1.29 -30.78 19.04
C GLU A 43 1.03 -29.77 20.17
N TYR A 44 0.12 -30.12 21.04
CA TYR A 44 -0.22 -29.35 22.22
C TYR A 44 0.99 -29.21 23.13
N VAL A 45 1.24 -28.01 23.60
CA VAL A 45 2.25 -27.71 24.63
C VAL A 45 1.52 -27.15 25.85
N ALA A 46 1.98 -27.51 27.04
CA ALA A 46 1.39 -27.02 28.30
C ALA A 46 1.37 -25.47 28.30
N GLY A 47 0.16 -24.90 28.41
CA GLY A 47 -0.10 -23.47 28.34
C GLY A 47 -0.90 -23.02 27.11
N ASP A 48 -1.15 -23.91 26.14
CA ASP A 48 -2.04 -23.64 25.01
C ASP A 48 -3.51 -23.66 25.45
N ASP A 49 -4.34 -22.88 24.75
CA ASP A 49 -5.79 -22.88 25.00
C ASP A 49 -6.40 -24.21 24.54
N VAL A 50 -7.04 -24.90 25.45
CA VAL A 50 -7.72 -26.19 25.21
C VAL A 50 -8.85 -26.06 24.18
N ARG A 51 -9.40 -24.84 23.98
CA ARG A 51 -10.43 -24.55 22.98
C ARG A 51 -9.93 -24.66 21.55
N ASP A 52 -8.63 -24.49 21.35
CA ASP A 52 -8.01 -24.58 20.04
C ASP A 52 -7.60 -25.99 19.65
N ILE A 53 -7.86 -26.98 20.51
CA ILE A 53 -7.57 -28.38 20.22
C ILE A 53 -8.54 -28.90 19.13
N ASP A 54 -7.98 -29.43 18.05
CA ASP A 54 -8.74 -30.19 17.07
C ASP A 54 -8.86 -31.65 17.47
N TRP A 55 -9.94 -31.97 18.19
CA TRP A 55 -10.19 -33.32 18.70
C TRP A 55 -10.27 -34.37 17.59
N LYS A 56 -10.77 -33.99 16.41
CA LYS A 56 -10.88 -34.90 15.27
C LYS A 56 -9.52 -35.25 14.65
N ALA A 57 -8.64 -34.28 14.52
CA ALA A 57 -7.29 -34.49 14.06
C ALA A 57 -6.46 -35.22 15.13
N SER A 58 -6.58 -34.83 16.39
CA SER A 58 -5.92 -35.47 17.53
C SER A 58 -6.24 -36.97 17.63
N ALA A 59 -7.50 -37.35 17.44
CA ALA A 59 -7.92 -38.77 17.46
C ALA A 59 -7.29 -39.59 16.33
N ARG A 60 -6.92 -38.99 15.21
CA ARG A 60 -6.24 -39.66 14.10
C ARG A 60 -4.73 -39.72 14.28
N HIS A 61 -4.17 -38.71 14.92
CA HIS A 61 -2.73 -38.58 15.11
C HIS A 61 -2.20 -39.33 16.37
N GLY A 62 -3.09 -39.56 17.36
CA GLY A 62 -2.73 -40.21 18.61
C GLY A 62 -2.13 -39.27 19.67
N ALA A 63 -2.02 -37.96 19.39
CA ALA A 63 -1.60 -36.94 20.33
C ALA A 63 -2.48 -35.68 20.17
N PRO A 64 -2.68 -34.87 21.23
CA PRO A 64 -3.46 -33.64 21.14
C PRO A 64 -2.84 -32.64 20.13
N LEU A 65 -3.59 -32.22 19.15
CA LEU A 65 -3.19 -31.23 18.14
C LEU A 65 -3.97 -29.94 18.33
N VAL A 66 -3.26 -28.82 18.34
CA VAL A 66 -3.80 -27.47 18.46
C VAL A 66 -3.81 -26.77 17.09
N LYS A 67 -4.91 -26.14 16.77
CA LYS A 67 -5.04 -25.30 15.57
C LYS A 67 -4.16 -24.07 15.72
N ARG A 68 -3.25 -23.89 14.79
CA ARG A 68 -2.48 -22.68 14.66
C ARG A 68 -3.19 -21.73 13.71
N TYR A 69 -3.57 -20.58 14.23
CA TYR A 69 -4.14 -19.51 13.43
C TYR A 69 -3.03 -18.51 13.09
N VAL A 70 -2.83 -18.22 11.82
CA VAL A 70 -2.03 -17.06 11.43
C VAL A 70 -2.91 -15.84 11.61
N ALA A 71 -2.52 -14.94 12.47
CA ALA A 71 -3.16 -13.64 12.54
C ALA A 71 -2.95 -12.95 11.17
N GLU A 72 -4.02 -12.82 10.38
CA GLU A 72 -4.01 -12.02 9.16
C GLU A 72 -3.57 -10.60 9.53
N ARG A 73 -2.31 -10.30 9.31
CA ARG A 73 -1.79 -8.95 9.48
C ARG A 73 -2.14 -8.17 8.23
N ARG A 74 -3.16 -7.35 8.31
CA ARG A 74 -3.46 -6.37 7.27
C ARG A 74 -2.25 -5.47 7.08
N HIS A 75 -1.79 -5.37 5.85
CA HIS A 75 -0.75 -4.42 5.51
C HIS A 75 -1.36 -3.06 5.22
N VAL A 76 -0.58 -2.01 5.43
CA VAL A 76 -0.95 -0.67 5.02
C VAL A 76 -0.13 -0.32 3.78
N ILE A 77 -0.80 -0.08 2.66
CA ILE A 77 -0.18 0.48 1.47
C ILE A 77 -0.28 1.99 1.56
N ARG A 78 0.84 2.64 1.73
CA ARG A 78 0.92 4.09 1.89
C ARG A 78 1.47 4.74 0.63
N CYS A 79 0.63 5.42 -0.11
CA CYS A 79 1.05 6.23 -1.25
C CYS A 79 1.64 7.55 -0.74
N VAL A 80 2.83 7.90 -1.21
CA VAL A 80 3.50 9.18 -0.96
C VAL A 80 3.59 9.90 -2.29
N VAL A 81 2.82 10.99 -2.42
CA VAL A 81 2.65 11.69 -3.69
C VAL A 81 2.81 13.20 -3.47
N PRO A 82 3.86 13.83 -4.00
CA PRO A 82 3.92 15.29 -4.03
C PRO A 82 2.79 15.82 -4.92
N THR A 83 2.20 16.95 -4.54
CA THR A 83 1.10 17.56 -5.30
C THR A 83 1.45 18.99 -5.73
N GLY A 84 2.74 19.22 -5.99
CA GLY A 84 3.24 20.49 -6.50
C GLY A 84 2.99 20.69 -7.99
N ARG A 85 3.47 21.82 -8.50
CA ARG A 85 3.33 22.21 -9.91
C ARG A 85 3.92 21.21 -10.91
N GLU A 86 4.95 20.46 -10.51
CA GLU A 86 5.57 19.42 -11.32
C GLU A 86 4.59 18.30 -11.71
N MET A 87 3.65 17.99 -10.83
CA MET A 87 2.61 16.99 -11.09
C MET A 87 1.47 17.50 -11.99
N ALA A 88 1.35 18.83 -12.17
CA ALA A 88 0.45 19.43 -13.13
C ALA A 88 0.99 19.41 -14.55
N ALA A 89 2.30 19.20 -14.73
CA ALA A 89 2.96 19.13 -16.02
C ALA A 89 2.57 17.86 -16.79
N SER A 90 2.75 17.93 -18.13
CA SER A 90 2.52 16.78 -19.01
C SER A 90 3.81 16.00 -19.24
N THR A 91 3.65 14.70 -19.48
CA THR A 91 4.71 13.82 -19.97
C THR A 91 5.01 14.13 -21.45
N PRO A 92 6.11 13.58 -22.01
CA PRO A 92 6.35 13.64 -23.45
C PRO A 92 5.21 13.03 -24.29
N GLY A 93 4.44 12.08 -23.72
CA GLY A 93 3.26 11.47 -24.33
C GLY A 93 1.98 12.32 -24.25
N GLY A 94 2.03 13.46 -23.57
CA GLY A 94 0.91 14.40 -23.44
C GLY A 94 -0.03 14.14 -22.25
N GLU A 95 0.18 13.05 -21.49
CA GLU A 95 -0.62 12.78 -20.30
C GLU A 95 -0.15 13.66 -19.13
N ARG A 96 -1.09 14.13 -18.32
CA ARG A 96 -0.77 14.85 -17.08
C ARG A 96 -0.11 13.90 -16.07
N LYS A 97 0.99 14.30 -15.46
CA LYS A 97 1.72 13.44 -14.48
C LYS A 97 0.84 13.03 -13.31
N ALA A 98 -0.06 13.91 -12.86
CA ALA A 98 -1.04 13.56 -11.83
C ALA A 98 -1.98 12.43 -12.26
N ASP A 99 -2.34 12.32 -13.54
CA ASP A 99 -3.19 11.23 -14.05
C ASP A 99 -2.47 9.88 -13.96
N LEU A 100 -1.16 9.88 -14.22
CA LEU A 100 -0.33 8.68 -14.03
C LEU A 100 -0.21 8.30 -12.55
N ALA A 101 -0.06 9.28 -11.65
CA ALA A 101 -0.05 9.03 -10.21
C ALA A 101 -1.40 8.45 -9.73
N VAL A 102 -2.53 8.99 -10.21
CA VAL A 102 -3.86 8.44 -9.95
C VAL A 102 -3.97 7.00 -10.45
N LEU A 103 -3.46 6.71 -11.65
CA LEU A 103 -3.48 5.37 -12.22
C LEU A 103 -2.69 4.39 -11.37
N VAL A 104 -1.44 4.71 -11.04
CA VAL A 104 -0.54 3.83 -10.25
C VAL A 104 -1.10 3.60 -8.84
N CYS A 105 -1.46 4.65 -8.12
CA CYS A 105 -2.04 4.55 -6.78
C CYS A 105 -3.39 3.83 -6.81
N GLY A 106 -4.19 4.04 -7.85
CA GLY A 106 -5.48 3.38 -8.02
C GLY A 106 -5.36 1.89 -8.29
N ILE A 107 -4.39 1.47 -9.11
CA ILE A 107 -4.10 0.05 -9.38
C ILE A 107 -3.67 -0.65 -8.09
N LEU A 108 -2.62 -0.14 -7.44
CA LEU A 108 -2.06 -0.79 -6.25
C LEU A 108 -3.02 -0.71 -5.07
N GLY A 109 -3.74 0.41 -4.91
CA GLY A 109 -4.78 0.53 -3.90
C GLY A 109 -5.95 -0.45 -4.13
N SER A 110 -6.38 -0.66 -5.39
CA SER A 110 -7.44 -1.63 -5.69
C SER A 110 -6.99 -3.07 -5.44
N LEU A 111 -5.74 -3.40 -5.74
CA LEU A 111 -5.15 -4.71 -5.43
C LEU A 111 -5.08 -4.92 -3.91
N ALA A 112 -4.57 -3.93 -3.16
CA ALA A 112 -4.49 -3.97 -1.71
C ALA A 112 -5.87 -4.22 -1.08
N LEU A 113 -6.90 -3.46 -1.49
CA LEU A 113 -8.27 -3.66 -1.01
C LEU A 113 -8.82 -5.05 -1.36
N GLY A 114 -8.46 -5.60 -2.52
CA GLY A 114 -8.83 -6.96 -2.92
C GLY A 114 -8.24 -8.03 -2.01
N HIS A 115 -7.11 -7.76 -1.37
CA HIS A 115 -6.45 -8.63 -0.40
C HIS A 115 -6.84 -8.32 1.07
N GLY A 116 -7.75 -7.38 1.31
CA GLY A 116 -8.16 -7.00 2.66
C GLY A 116 -7.19 -6.02 3.35
N ASP A 117 -6.18 -5.54 2.64
CA ASP A 117 -5.22 -4.56 3.13
C ASP A 117 -5.83 -3.15 3.19
N GLU A 118 -5.16 -2.24 3.89
CA GLU A 118 -5.56 -0.86 4.05
C GLU A 118 -4.76 0.06 3.13
N VAL A 119 -5.38 1.15 2.70
CA VAL A 119 -4.73 2.18 1.88
C VAL A 119 -4.69 3.52 2.59
N ALA A 120 -3.59 4.25 2.43
CA ALA A 120 -3.39 5.59 2.97
C ALA A 120 -2.63 6.47 1.97
N LEU A 121 -2.71 7.78 2.15
CA LEU A 121 -2.03 8.77 1.33
C LEU A 121 -1.29 9.77 2.23
N VAL A 122 -0.06 10.07 1.87
CA VAL A 122 0.67 11.26 2.32
C VAL A 122 0.94 12.11 1.10
N SER A 123 0.45 13.33 1.10
CA SER A 123 0.59 14.26 -0.01
C SER A 123 0.89 15.66 0.48
N GLY A 124 1.50 16.48 -0.38
CA GLY A 124 1.78 17.86 -0.01
C GLY A 124 2.59 18.64 -1.02
N ARG A 125 2.71 19.94 -0.75
CA ARG A 125 3.45 20.92 -1.55
C ARG A 125 3.81 22.14 -0.71
N GLY A 126 4.87 22.85 -1.07
CA GLY A 126 5.25 24.12 -0.42
C GLY A 126 5.41 24.01 1.10
N GLY A 127 5.99 22.91 1.59
CA GLY A 127 6.18 22.64 3.00
C GLY A 127 4.91 22.19 3.75
N ARG A 128 3.75 22.13 3.11
CA ARG A 128 2.52 21.59 3.71
C ARG A 128 2.43 20.09 3.41
N VAL A 129 2.36 19.30 4.45
CA VAL A 129 2.18 17.85 4.35
C VAL A 129 0.86 17.46 5.00
N THR A 130 0.15 16.56 4.35
CA THR A 130 -1.11 16.02 4.86
C THR A 130 -1.10 14.51 4.71
N GLY A 131 -1.34 13.81 5.82
CA GLY A 131 -1.54 12.37 5.88
C GLY A 131 -3.02 12.01 6.01
N SER A 132 -3.42 10.89 5.45
CA SER A 132 -4.72 10.27 5.68
C SER A 132 -4.59 9.10 6.66
N ARG A 133 -5.71 8.70 7.26
CA ARG A 133 -5.80 7.42 7.95
C ARG A 133 -5.71 6.28 6.92
N ALA A 134 -5.30 5.10 7.37
CA ALA A 134 -5.38 3.88 6.60
C ALA A 134 -6.76 3.26 6.76
N LEU A 135 -7.45 2.95 5.66
CA LEU A 135 -8.77 2.30 5.66
C LEU A 135 -8.86 1.31 4.49
N ALA A 136 -9.64 0.24 4.69
CA ALA A 136 -9.84 -0.83 3.72
C ALA A 136 -11.16 -0.66 2.94
N THR A 137 -11.47 0.54 2.44
CA THR A 137 -12.72 0.80 1.71
C THR A 137 -12.49 1.46 0.35
N GLU A 138 -13.29 1.07 -0.64
CA GLU A 138 -13.24 1.66 -1.99
C GLU A 138 -13.59 3.16 -1.98
N SER A 139 -14.52 3.57 -1.14
CA SER A 139 -14.88 4.98 -0.99
C SER A 139 -13.71 5.81 -0.47
N HIS A 140 -12.91 5.24 0.43
CA HIS A 140 -11.71 5.89 0.92
C HIS A 140 -10.66 6.02 -0.19
N LEU A 141 -10.41 4.94 -0.93
CA LEU A 141 -9.48 4.97 -2.08
C LEU A 141 -9.92 6.04 -3.10
N GLU A 142 -11.21 6.11 -3.44
CA GLU A 142 -11.74 7.15 -4.33
C GLU A 142 -11.44 8.57 -3.81
N LEU A 143 -11.60 8.80 -2.51
CA LEU A 143 -11.26 10.08 -1.88
C LEU A 143 -9.78 10.43 -2.02
N LEU A 144 -8.90 9.45 -1.80
CA LEU A 144 -7.45 9.62 -1.94
C LEU A 144 -7.07 9.96 -3.39
N LEU A 145 -7.63 9.24 -4.36
CA LEU A 145 -7.36 9.47 -5.79
C LEU A 145 -7.86 10.85 -6.24
N ARG A 146 -9.03 11.27 -5.80
CA ARG A 146 -9.55 12.63 -6.07
C ARG A 146 -8.64 13.72 -5.54
N ARG A 147 -8.01 13.49 -4.40
CA ARG A 147 -7.06 14.42 -3.83
C ARG A 147 -5.79 14.52 -4.68
N ILE A 148 -5.25 13.38 -5.14
CA ILE A 148 -4.10 13.37 -6.05
C ILE A 148 -4.44 14.10 -7.37
N ASP A 149 -5.65 13.93 -7.88
CA ASP A 149 -6.11 14.53 -9.13
C ASP A 149 -6.32 16.04 -9.04
N ALA A 150 -6.92 16.52 -7.96
CA ALA A 150 -7.38 17.91 -7.82
C ALA A 150 -6.29 18.89 -7.33
N ASP A 151 -5.34 18.41 -6.52
CA ASP A 151 -4.36 19.29 -5.86
C ASP A 151 -3.32 19.91 -6.80
N PRO A 152 -2.73 19.21 -7.80
CA PRO A 152 -1.68 19.76 -8.64
C PRO A 152 -2.22 20.83 -9.59
N THR A 153 -1.62 22.03 -9.52
CA THR A 153 -1.89 23.13 -10.45
C THR A 153 -0.58 23.76 -10.91
N PRO A 154 -0.52 24.38 -12.11
CA PRO A 154 0.72 25.04 -12.59
C PRO A 154 1.21 26.17 -11.68
N ALA A 155 0.30 26.82 -10.95
CA ALA A 155 0.60 27.90 -10.00
C ALA A 155 0.96 27.39 -8.59
N ALA A 156 0.88 26.08 -8.35
CA ALA A 156 1.18 25.52 -7.04
C ALA A 156 2.66 25.65 -6.69
N PRO A 157 3.02 25.77 -5.39
CA PRO A 157 4.40 25.60 -4.95
C PRO A 157 4.94 24.22 -5.35
N PRO A 158 6.27 24.05 -5.45
CA PRO A 158 6.86 22.74 -5.76
C PRO A 158 6.54 21.73 -4.64
N GLY A 159 6.48 20.46 -5.02
CA GLY A 159 6.41 19.34 -4.09
C GLY A 159 7.76 19.11 -3.43
N ASP A 160 7.73 18.48 -2.25
CA ASP A 160 8.92 18.12 -1.47
C ASP A 160 8.77 16.68 -0.98
N VAL A 161 9.38 15.73 -1.71
CA VAL A 161 9.31 14.30 -1.38
C VAL A 161 10.00 14.01 -0.07
N VAL A 162 11.09 14.72 0.25
CA VAL A 162 11.82 14.52 1.51
C VAL A 162 10.93 14.87 2.69
N ALA A 163 10.25 16.02 2.65
CA ALA A 163 9.32 16.41 3.71
C ALA A 163 8.16 15.41 3.86
N LEU A 164 7.69 14.82 2.77
CA LEU A 164 6.65 13.77 2.81
C LEU A 164 7.18 12.50 3.48
N LEU A 165 8.37 12.05 3.13
CA LEU A 165 9.00 10.87 3.72
C LEU A 165 9.34 11.07 5.21
N GLU A 166 9.86 12.25 5.57
CA GLU A 166 10.06 12.63 6.97
C GLU A 166 8.75 12.62 7.77
N HIS A 167 7.65 13.05 7.15
CA HIS A 167 6.33 12.96 7.77
C HIS A 167 5.95 11.51 8.04
N VAL A 168 6.15 10.61 7.08
CA VAL A 168 5.91 9.17 7.25
C VAL A 168 6.77 8.63 8.38
N ALA A 169 8.08 8.89 8.36
CA ALA A 169 9.02 8.39 9.37
C ALA A 169 8.66 8.85 10.80
N ARG A 170 8.15 10.08 10.95
CA ARG A 170 7.81 10.64 12.26
C ARG A 170 6.45 10.19 12.80
N HIS A 171 5.48 9.95 11.93
CA HIS A 171 4.08 9.72 12.36
C HIS A 171 3.63 8.26 12.24
N GLU A 172 4.35 7.45 11.46
CA GLU A 172 3.97 6.07 11.24
C GLU A 172 4.74 5.13 12.16
N ARG A 173 3.98 4.44 13.02
CA ARG A 173 4.54 3.45 13.96
C ARG A 173 4.25 2.00 13.55
N THR A 174 3.38 1.82 12.57
CA THR A 174 3.01 0.50 12.06
C THR A 174 3.81 0.16 10.80
N ARG A 175 4.13 -1.12 10.61
CA ARG A 175 4.75 -1.57 9.36
C ARG A 175 3.83 -1.27 8.19
N SER A 176 4.33 -0.55 7.21
CA SER A 176 3.61 -0.22 5.99
C SER A 176 4.51 -0.39 4.77
N ILE A 177 3.91 -0.69 3.64
CA ILE A 177 4.58 -0.64 2.34
C ILE A 177 4.44 0.78 1.83
N VAL A 178 5.55 1.48 1.65
CA VAL A 178 5.55 2.87 1.18
C VAL A 178 5.79 2.88 -0.32
N LEU A 179 4.83 3.42 -1.05
CA LEU A 179 4.89 3.64 -2.49
C LEU A 179 5.10 5.13 -2.75
N VAL A 180 6.27 5.49 -3.25
CA VAL A 180 6.58 6.86 -3.65
C VAL A 180 6.28 7.02 -5.13
N VAL A 181 5.40 7.95 -5.47
CA VAL A 181 5.08 8.32 -6.86
C VAL A 181 5.40 9.79 -7.04
N ALA A 182 6.52 10.07 -7.67
CA ALA A 182 7.03 11.40 -7.87
C ALA A 182 7.61 11.58 -9.27
N ASP A 183 7.75 12.83 -9.69
CA ASP A 183 8.47 13.20 -10.90
C ASP A 183 9.98 13.23 -10.64
N ASP A 184 10.79 12.92 -11.63
CA ASP A 184 12.25 13.02 -11.61
C ASP A 184 12.78 14.46 -11.46
N GLY A 185 11.98 15.45 -11.86
CA GLY A 185 12.23 16.87 -11.63
C GLY A 185 12.04 17.33 -10.19
N VAL A 186 11.47 16.49 -9.31
CA VAL A 186 11.43 16.78 -7.88
C VAL A 186 12.83 16.69 -7.33
N ARG A 187 13.40 17.83 -6.96
CA ARG A 187 14.68 17.85 -6.24
C ARG A 187 14.53 17.00 -4.99
N LEU A 188 15.15 15.84 -4.99
CA LEU A 188 15.69 15.26 -3.77
C LEU A 188 16.75 16.27 -3.32
N ALA A 189 16.34 17.29 -2.58
CA ALA A 189 17.30 18.15 -1.91
C ALA A 189 18.08 17.21 -0.98
N ALA A 190 19.28 16.82 -1.44
CA ALA A 190 20.23 16.14 -0.59
C ALA A 190 20.48 17.08 0.59
N ARG A 191 19.74 16.92 1.67
CA ARG A 191 20.25 17.32 2.97
C ARG A 191 21.46 16.42 3.16
N GLU A 192 22.63 17.03 3.29
CA GLU A 192 23.80 16.33 3.78
C GLU A 192 23.40 15.71 5.12
N TYR A 193 23.16 14.41 5.10
CA TYR A 193 23.02 13.62 6.31
C TYR A 193 24.39 13.68 6.99
N GLY A 194 24.46 14.31 8.17
CA GLY A 194 25.64 14.28 8.98
C GLY A 194 26.02 12.85 9.36
N PRO A 195 27.25 12.58 9.81
CA PRO A 195 27.77 11.24 10.07
C PRO A 195 26.98 10.41 11.10
N ALA A 196 26.01 11.01 11.81
CA ALA A 196 25.13 10.30 12.72
C ALA A 196 24.02 9.48 12.03
N ASP A 197 23.74 9.72 10.76
CA ASP A 197 22.65 9.07 10.04
C ASP A 197 23.12 7.89 9.18
N ALA A 198 24.42 7.61 9.15
CA ALA A 198 25.02 6.53 8.39
C ALA A 198 24.86 5.12 9.03
N GLU A 199 24.39 5.04 10.29
CA GLU A 199 24.21 3.77 10.98
C GLU A 199 22.87 3.07 10.68
N LEU A 200 21.98 3.69 9.87
CA LEU A 200 20.66 3.13 9.54
C LEU A 200 20.64 2.33 8.23
N THR A 201 21.78 2.15 7.58
CA THR A 201 21.90 1.44 6.27
C THR A 201 22.82 0.23 6.29
N ALA A 202 23.06 -0.39 7.44
CA ALA A 202 23.79 -1.64 7.54
C ALA A 202 22.86 -2.81 7.94
#